data_8c2a50bbce683a206cb84a8d17640272
#
_entry.id   8c2a50bbce683a206cb84a8d17640272
#
_cell.length_a   1.000
_cell.length_b   1.000
_cell.length_c   1.000
_cell.angle_alpha   90.00
_cell.angle_beta   90.00
_cell.angle_gamma   90.00
#
_symmetry.space_group_name_H-M   'P 1'
#
loop_
_entity.id
_entity.type
_entity.pdbx_description
1 polymer ?
#
loop_
_entity_poly.entity_id
_entity_poly.type
_entity_poly.pdbx_seq_one_letter_code
_entity_poly.pdbx_strand_id
1 'polypeptide(L)'
;MSNETEIRGIVRSVLIACFVLFASSQAASAQRTMKGQLHVGAQASLSADPRLPAGGELSFGSYLLDSYIAGWINVTPDFISLATGHQLGYIPINVGADYMYRAAATRARSINLYVGGGVFLGWEIYDPLRRLPSYIDTGLGKGTFIYGVAPSVASEFFIARTVALTLEARMPVSISSKAEILKLHLKAGIKVNI
;
A
#
# COMPACT_ATOMS: atom_id res chain seq x y z
N MET A 1 4.74 17.28 -27.87
CA MET A 1 5.99 16.49 -28.05
C MET A 1 6.90 16.45 -26.81
N SER A 2 6.76 17.34 -25.83
CA SER A 2 7.61 17.37 -24.60
C SER A 2 7.34 16.23 -23.62
N ASN A 3 6.09 15.84 -23.42
CA ASN A 3 5.71 14.83 -22.41
C ASN A 3 6.20 13.39 -22.68
N GLU A 4 6.34 12.99 -23.94
CA GLU A 4 6.83 11.63 -24.26
C GLU A 4 8.31 11.43 -23.90
N THR A 5 9.12 12.46 -24.03
CA THR A 5 10.55 12.41 -23.72
C THR A 5 10.79 12.35 -22.22
N GLU A 6 9.99 13.08 -21.43
CA GLU A 6 10.04 13.02 -19.95
C GLU A 6 9.59 11.65 -19.42
N ILE A 7 8.49 11.11 -19.92
CA ILE A 7 8.00 9.79 -19.52
C ILE A 7 9.01 8.69 -19.83
N ARG A 8 9.64 8.73 -21.01
CA ARG A 8 10.71 7.79 -21.39
C ARG A 8 11.94 7.93 -20.46
N GLY A 9 12.27 9.15 -20.04
CA GLY A 9 13.34 9.42 -19.08
C GLY A 9 13.06 8.80 -17.73
N ILE A 10 11.87 8.99 -17.18
CA ILE A 10 11.43 8.45 -15.90
C ILE A 10 11.41 6.91 -15.94
N VAL A 11 10.82 6.32 -16.99
CA VAL A 11 10.77 4.85 -17.15
C VAL A 11 12.17 4.26 -17.25
N ARG A 12 13.08 4.90 -17.96
CA ARG A 12 14.49 4.46 -18.09
C ARG A 12 15.23 4.55 -16.75
N SER A 13 15.02 5.63 -15.99
CA SER A 13 15.62 5.80 -14.66
C SER A 13 15.09 4.77 -13.65
N VAL A 14 13.80 4.48 -13.69
CA VAL A 14 13.18 3.43 -12.85
C VAL A 14 13.72 2.06 -13.23
N LEU A 15 13.85 1.74 -14.52
CA LEU A 15 14.42 0.47 -14.98
C LEU A 15 15.88 0.32 -14.58
N ILE A 16 16.68 1.38 -14.69
CA ILE A 16 18.09 1.37 -14.25
C ILE A 16 18.18 1.19 -12.74
N ALA A 17 17.37 1.90 -11.97
CA ALA A 17 17.31 1.74 -10.52
C ALA A 17 16.90 0.32 -10.12
N CYS A 18 15.89 -0.26 -10.76
CA CYS A 18 15.49 -1.66 -10.56
C CYS A 18 16.63 -2.62 -10.93
N PHE A 19 17.35 -2.38 -12.03
CA PHE A 19 18.46 -3.23 -12.45
C PHE A 19 19.66 -3.13 -11.50
N VAL A 20 20.00 -1.94 -11.02
CA VAL A 20 21.06 -1.73 -10.01
C VAL A 20 20.70 -2.39 -8.69
N LEU A 21 19.43 -2.27 -8.25
CA LEU A 21 18.92 -2.98 -7.07
C LEU A 21 18.96 -4.51 -7.26
N PHE A 22 18.65 -4.99 -8.46
CA PHE A 22 18.71 -6.42 -8.78
C PHE A 22 20.15 -6.93 -8.81
N ALA A 23 21.09 -6.17 -9.37
CA ALA A 23 22.51 -6.54 -9.41
C ALA A 23 23.17 -6.49 -8.02
N SER A 24 22.81 -5.50 -7.19
CA SER A 24 23.32 -5.41 -5.81
C SER A 24 22.75 -6.48 -4.87
N SER A 25 21.57 -7.03 -5.16
CA SER A 25 20.96 -8.10 -4.37
C SER A 25 21.70 -9.43 -4.48
N GLN A 26 22.54 -9.62 -5.51
CA GLN A 26 23.40 -10.80 -5.65
C GLN A 26 24.53 -10.86 -4.61
N ALA A 27 24.93 -9.71 -4.07
CA ALA A 27 25.98 -9.61 -3.06
C ALA A 27 25.46 -9.71 -1.62
N ALA A 28 24.14 -9.58 -1.42
CA ALA A 28 23.54 -9.72 -0.10
C ALA A 28 23.50 -11.21 0.28
N SER A 29 24.39 -11.58 1.19
CA SER A 29 24.39 -12.91 1.85
C SER A 29 22.96 -13.25 2.30
N ALA A 30 22.41 -14.33 1.75
CA ALA A 30 21.04 -14.79 1.92
C ALA A 30 20.57 -14.72 3.37
N GLN A 31 19.73 -13.75 3.66
CA GLN A 31 19.07 -13.69 4.95
C GLN A 31 17.86 -14.62 4.93
N ARG A 32 17.86 -15.57 5.83
CA ARG A 32 16.68 -16.37 6.13
C ARG A 32 15.82 -15.53 7.10
N THR A 33 14.62 -15.14 6.68
CA THR A 33 13.61 -14.70 7.64
C THR A 33 13.43 -15.84 8.67
N MET A 34 13.71 -15.55 9.93
CA MET A 34 13.60 -16.54 10.98
C MET A 34 12.17 -16.54 11.54
N LYS A 35 11.68 -17.74 11.88
CA LYS A 35 10.40 -17.87 12.58
C LYS A 35 10.45 -17.06 13.89
N GLY A 36 9.42 -16.22 14.10
CA GLY A 36 9.33 -15.34 15.25
C GLY A 36 10.06 -14.01 15.12
N GLN A 37 10.79 -13.79 14.02
CA GLN A 37 11.43 -12.51 13.76
C GLN A 37 10.37 -11.42 13.56
N LEU A 38 10.48 -10.35 14.34
CA LEU A 38 9.58 -9.21 14.24
C LEU A 38 10.00 -8.30 13.08
N HIS A 39 9.05 -7.54 12.55
CA HIS A 39 9.32 -6.50 11.58
C HIS A 39 8.44 -5.27 11.81
N VAL A 40 8.99 -4.12 11.45
CA VAL A 40 8.27 -2.85 11.38
C VAL A 40 8.40 -2.33 9.95
N GLY A 41 7.30 -1.87 9.37
CA GLY A 41 7.26 -1.34 8.01
C GLY A 41 6.69 0.06 7.95
N ALA A 42 7.20 0.86 7.02
CA ALA A 42 6.63 2.14 6.63
C ALA A 42 6.52 2.18 5.10
N GLN A 43 5.34 2.47 4.60
CA GLN A 43 5.05 2.47 3.16
C GLN A 43 4.32 3.75 2.77
N ALA A 44 4.65 4.29 1.59
CA ALA A 44 3.83 5.29 0.91
C ALA A 44 2.79 4.57 0.05
N SER A 45 1.55 5.01 0.13
CA SER A 45 0.44 4.52 -0.67
C SER A 45 0.18 5.49 -1.81
N LEU A 46 0.23 5.01 -3.04
CA LEU A 46 -0.11 5.76 -4.24
C LEU A 46 -1.54 5.39 -4.63
N SER A 47 -2.36 6.39 -4.88
CA SER A 47 -3.65 6.16 -5.53
C SER A 47 -3.45 5.95 -7.03
N ALA A 48 -4.41 5.31 -7.69
CA ALA A 48 -4.43 5.18 -9.15
C ALA A 48 -4.61 6.54 -9.86
N ASP A 49 -5.11 7.57 -9.18
CA ASP A 49 -5.19 8.93 -9.72
C ASP A 49 -3.94 9.75 -9.33
N PRO A 50 -3.12 10.20 -10.30
CA PRO A 50 -1.90 10.95 -10.04
C PRO A 50 -2.13 12.35 -9.43
N ARG A 51 -3.38 12.82 -9.35
CA ARG A 51 -3.76 14.08 -8.71
C ARG A 51 -3.94 13.95 -7.19
N LEU A 52 -3.83 12.74 -6.66
CA LEU A 52 -4.08 12.45 -5.26
C LEU A 52 -2.82 12.60 -4.42
N PRO A 53 -2.96 13.14 -3.21
CA PRO A 53 -1.87 13.13 -2.26
C PRO A 53 -1.50 11.68 -1.91
N ALA A 54 -0.19 11.43 -1.75
CA ALA A 54 0.29 10.15 -1.29
C ALA A 54 -0.26 9.87 0.11
N GLY A 55 -0.73 8.66 0.31
CA GLY A 55 -1.08 8.15 1.64
C GLY A 55 0.14 7.54 2.33
N GLY A 56 -0.06 7.08 3.56
CA GLY A 56 0.95 6.39 4.35
C GLY A 56 0.40 5.19 5.08
N GLU A 57 1.24 4.19 5.27
CA GLU A 57 0.96 3.02 6.10
C GLU A 57 2.13 2.72 7.02
N LEU A 58 1.81 2.41 8.26
CA LEU A 58 2.72 1.81 9.22
C LEU A 58 2.27 0.38 9.51
N SER A 59 3.20 -0.55 9.57
CA SER A 59 2.91 -1.95 9.86
C SER A 59 3.88 -2.51 10.90
N PHE A 60 3.38 -3.48 11.66
CA PHE A 60 4.15 -4.25 12.62
C PHE A 60 3.72 -5.71 12.53
N GLY A 61 4.67 -6.63 12.51
CA GLY A 61 4.31 -8.04 12.38
C GLY A 61 5.42 -9.00 12.75
N SER A 62 5.16 -10.28 12.51
CA SER A 62 6.09 -11.37 12.78
C SER A 62 6.10 -12.37 11.65
N TYR A 63 7.31 -12.82 11.28
CA TYR A 63 7.47 -13.91 10.33
C TYR A 63 7.18 -15.25 10.99
N LEU A 64 6.44 -16.06 10.28
CA LEU A 64 6.30 -17.51 10.50
C LEU A 64 7.29 -18.22 9.58
N LEU A 65 7.14 -19.54 9.35
CA LEU A 65 8.08 -20.26 8.47
C LEU A 65 8.04 -19.75 7.01
N ASP A 66 6.87 -19.87 6.40
CA ASP A 66 6.63 -19.49 4.99
C ASP A 66 5.52 -18.43 4.85
N SER A 67 5.30 -17.68 5.91
CA SER A 67 4.27 -16.64 5.95
C SER A 67 4.65 -15.56 6.95
N TYR A 68 3.89 -14.49 6.99
CA TYR A 68 3.93 -13.52 8.10
C TYR A 68 2.52 -13.05 8.45
N ILE A 69 2.39 -12.56 9.67
CA ILE A 69 1.21 -11.85 10.17
C ILE A 69 1.63 -10.42 10.43
N ALA A 70 0.84 -9.45 9.99
CA ALA A 70 1.10 -8.04 10.26
C ALA A 70 -0.19 -7.31 10.62
N GLY A 71 -0.12 -6.47 11.66
CA GLY A 71 -1.08 -5.41 11.90
C GLY A 71 -0.62 -4.14 11.19
N TRP A 72 -1.55 -3.31 10.73
CA TRP A 72 -1.23 -2.08 10.03
C TRP A 72 -2.25 -0.97 10.29
N ILE A 73 -1.80 0.27 10.16
CA ILE A 73 -2.63 1.47 10.10
C ILE A 73 -2.31 2.23 8.81
N ASN A 74 -3.34 2.58 8.07
CA ASN A 74 -3.24 3.24 6.77
C ASN A 74 -4.09 4.50 6.72
N VAL A 75 -3.55 5.55 6.11
CA VAL A 75 -4.27 6.78 5.79
C VAL A 75 -3.99 7.11 4.33
N THR A 76 -5.01 7.06 3.49
CA THR A 76 -4.86 7.30 2.04
C THR A 76 -5.93 8.28 1.56
N PRO A 77 -5.62 9.59 1.51
CA PRO A 77 -6.55 10.60 0.96
C PRO A 77 -6.99 10.29 -0.46
N ASP A 78 -8.24 10.60 -0.79
CA ASP A 78 -8.82 10.30 -2.08
C ASP A 78 -9.99 11.21 -2.48
N PHE A 79 -10.50 11.06 -3.71
CA PHE A 79 -11.64 11.81 -4.22
C PHE A 79 -12.74 10.90 -4.76
N ILE A 80 -13.98 11.32 -4.56
CA ILE A 80 -15.16 10.73 -5.17
C ILE A 80 -15.72 11.71 -6.19
N SER A 81 -16.04 11.23 -7.38
CA SER A 81 -16.76 12.02 -8.37
C SER A 81 -18.25 11.98 -8.06
N LEU A 82 -18.82 13.13 -7.74
CA LEU A 82 -20.26 13.26 -7.53
C LEU A 82 -21.01 13.30 -8.87
N ALA A 83 -22.28 12.92 -8.87
CA ALA A 83 -23.14 12.98 -10.06
C ALA A 83 -23.29 14.42 -10.61
N THR A 84 -23.03 15.43 -9.80
CA THR A 84 -23.01 16.86 -10.16
C THR A 84 -21.74 17.29 -10.91
N GLY A 85 -20.78 16.39 -11.16
CA GLY A 85 -19.48 16.68 -11.76
C GLY A 85 -18.45 17.28 -10.80
N HIS A 86 -18.81 17.52 -9.53
CA HIS A 86 -17.87 17.96 -8.50
C HIS A 86 -17.09 16.78 -7.92
N GLN A 87 -15.85 17.04 -7.47
CA GLN A 87 -15.04 16.06 -6.76
C GLN A 87 -15.10 16.32 -5.26
N LEU A 88 -15.47 15.30 -4.50
CA LEU A 88 -15.47 15.32 -3.04
C LEU A 88 -14.21 14.63 -2.53
N GLY A 89 -13.38 15.39 -1.81
CA GLY A 89 -12.24 14.81 -1.10
C GLY A 89 -12.70 14.02 0.12
N TYR A 90 -12.09 12.84 0.35
CA TYR A 90 -12.29 12.10 1.58
C TYR A 90 -10.99 11.46 2.07
N ILE A 91 -10.93 11.18 3.36
CA ILE A 91 -9.76 10.55 3.99
C ILE A 91 -10.22 9.30 4.73
N PRO A 92 -9.97 8.11 4.18
CA PRO A 92 -10.11 6.86 4.92
C PRO A 92 -8.92 6.67 5.88
N ILE A 93 -9.23 6.34 7.11
CA ILE A 93 -8.28 5.92 8.14
C ILE A 93 -8.62 4.47 8.46
N ASN A 94 -7.73 3.55 8.14
CA ASN A 94 -7.96 2.13 8.26
C ASN A 94 -6.94 1.48 9.20
N VAL A 95 -7.41 0.54 10.00
CA VAL A 95 -6.60 -0.36 10.83
C VAL A 95 -6.95 -1.78 10.46
N GLY A 96 -5.97 -2.63 10.24
CA GLY A 96 -6.22 -4.00 9.84
C GLY A 96 -5.13 -4.97 10.25
N ALA A 97 -5.38 -6.23 9.93
CA ALA A 97 -4.42 -7.31 10.12
C ALA A 97 -4.43 -8.23 8.90
N ASP A 98 -3.24 -8.59 8.43
CA ASP A 98 -3.03 -9.43 7.26
C ASP A 98 -2.32 -10.73 7.64
N TYR A 99 -2.67 -11.78 6.90
CA TYR A 99 -1.90 -13.01 6.80
C TYR A 99 -1.39 -13.14 5.36
N MET A 100 -0.06 -13.25 5.23
CA MET A 100 0.63 -13.29 3.94
C MET A 100 1.44 -14.56 3.82
N TYR A 101 1.14 -15.39 2.82
CA TYR A 101 1.84 -16.62 2.51
C TYR A 101 2.91 -16.36 1.44
N ARG A 102 4.11 -16.91 1.61
CA ARG A 102 5.20 -16.80 0.63
C ARG A 102 4.97 -17.76 -0.54
N ALA A 103 4.46 -17.20 -1.64
CA ALA A 103 4.15 -17.94 -2.85
C ALA A 103 5.41 -18.31 -3.65
N ALA A 104 6.44 -17.43 -3.63
CA ALA A 104 7.69 -17.67 -4.32
C ALA A 104 8.85 -16.96 -3.62
N ALA A 105 10.06 -17.47 -3.83
CA ALA A 105 11.30 -16.83 -3.39
C ALA A 105 12.44 -17.18 -4.34
N THR A 106 13.39 -16.25 -4.49
CA THR A 106 14.66 -16.58 -5.16
C THR A 106 15.44 -17.61 -4.34
N ARG A 107 16.34 -18.34 -5.01
CA ARG A 107 17.19 -19.36 -4.34
C ARG A 107 17.97 -18.77 -3.16
N ALA A 108 18.44 -17.54 -3.28
CA ALA A 108 19.13 -16.80 -2.22
C ALA A 108 18.16 -16.18 -1.19
N ARG A 109 16.84 -16.25 -1.41
CA ARG A 109 15.80 -15.58 -0.61
C ARG A 109 15.98 -14.06 -0.47
N SER A 110 16.69 -13.45 -1.41
CA SER A 110 16.85 -12.00 -1.50
C SER A 110 15.61 -11.32 -2.01
N ILE A 111 14.76 -12.06 -2.74
CA ILE A 111 13.45 -11.59 -3.21
C ILE A 111 12.41 -12.62 -2.79
N ASN A 112 11.38 -12.17 -2.09
CA ASN A 112 10.23 -12.98 -1.71
C ASN A 112 8.96 -12.38 -2.29
N LEU A 113 8.09 -13.22 -2.80
CA LEU A 113 6.74 -12.87 -3.25
C LEU A 113 5.74 -13.46 -2.26
N TYR A 114 4.85 -12.64 -1.76
CA TYR A 114 3.78 -13.01 -0.84
C TYR A 114 2.43 -12.78 -1.47
N VAL A 115 1.50 -13.65 -1.17
CA VAL A 115 0.08 -13.55 -1.55
C VAL A 115 -0.75 -13.80 -0.31
N GLY A 116 -1.78 -13.00 -0.12
CA GLY A 116 -2.65 -13.15 1.03
C GLY A 116 -3.66 -12.04 1.13
N GLY A 117 -3.88 -11.58 2.33
CA GLY A 117 -4.78 -10.49 2.64
C GLY A 117 -5.23 -10.54 4.09
N GLY A 118 -6.16 -9.69 4.42
CA GLY A 118 -6.64 -9.57 5.77
C GLY A 118 -8.01 -8.92 5.88
N VAL A 119 -8.28 -8.48 7.10
CA VAL A 119 -9.50 -7.75 7.45
C VAL A 119 -9.13 -6.37 7.95
N PHE A 120 -10.04 -5.43 7.78
CA PHE A 120 -9.83 -4.08 8.27
C PHE A 120 -11.11 -3.45 8.81
N LEU A 121 -10.91 -2.49 9.67
CA LEU A 121 -11.89 -1.55 10.18
C LEU A 121 -11.40 -0.15 9.89
N GLY A 122 -12.29 0.81 9.66
CA GLY A 122 -11.87 2.15 9.34
C GLY A 122 -12.96 3.19 9.50
N TRP A 123 -12.56 4.42 9.26
CA TRP A 123 -13.44 5.57 9.26
C TRP A 123 -13.14 6.46 8.05
N GLU A 124 -14.15 6.72 7.24
CA GLU A 124 -14.08 7.66 6.13
C GLU A 124 -14.52 9.03 6.61
N ILE A 125 -13.68 10.06 6.42
CA ILE A 125 -13.97 11.46 6.72
C ILE A 125 -14.21 12.17 5.39
N TYR A 126 -15.41 12.68 5.18
CA TYR A 126 -15.79 13.37 3.94
C TYR A 126 -15.59 14.87 4.05
N ASP A 127 -15.17 15.49 2.95
CA ASP A 127 -14.90 16.93 2.80
C ASP A 127 -14.11 17.55 3.97
N PRO A 128 -12.94 16.98 4.34
CA PRO A 128 -12.17 17.42 5.52
C PRO A 128 -11.73 18.88 5.42
N LEU A 129 -11.63 19.42 4.22
CA LEU A 129 -11.23 20.80 3.94
C LEU A 129 -12.41 21.74 3.63
N ARG A 130 -13.65 21.26 3.71
CA ARG A 130 -14.88 22.00 3.41
C ARG A 130 -14.80 22.78 2.09
N ARG A 131 -14.34 22.12 1.04
CA ARG A 131 -14.17 22.72 -0.29
C ARG A 131 -15.44 22.74 -1.12
N LEU A 132 -16.47 21.98 -0.72
CA LEU A 132 -17.75 22.00 -1.39
C LEU A 132 -18.56 23.21 -0.96
N PRO A 133 -19.26 23.86 -1.90
CA PRO A 133 -20.23 24.91 -1.58
C PRO A 133 -21.33 24.36 -0.65
N SER A 134 -21.79 25.19 0.29
CA SER A 134 -22.75 24.76 1.32
C SER A 134 -24.13 24.34 0.78
N TYR A 135 -24.43 24.67 -0.49
CA TYR A 135 -25.68 24.27 -1.15
C TYR A 135 -25.63 22.87 -1.77
N ILE A 136 -24.44 22.21 -1.78
CA ILE A 136 -24.31 20.84 -2.27
C ILE A 136 -24.55 19.89 -1.10
N ASP A 137 -25.73 19.31 -1.06
CA ASP A 137 -26.00 18.18 -0.15
C ASP A 137 -25.49 16.89 -0.75
N THR A 138 -24.44 16.34 -0.15
CA THR A 138 -23.83 15.08 -0.59
C THR A 138 -24.58 13.85 -0.07
N GLY A 139 -25.44 14.00 0.92
CA GLY A 139 -26.10 12.91 1.63
C GLY A 139 -25.15 11.98 2.40
N LEU A 140 -23.83 12.25 2.38
CA LEU A 140 -22.81 11.36 2.94
C LEU A 140 -22.56 11.59 4.45
N GLY A 141 -23.01 12.75 4.99
CA GLY A 141 -22.70 13.15 6.35
C GLY A 141 -21.22 13.53 6.54
N LYS A 142 -20.76 13.59 7.79
CA LYS A 142 -19.38 13.97 8.12
C LYS A 142 -18.39 12.80 8.07
N GLY A 143 -18.87 11.57 8.12
CA GLY A 143 -18.05 10.38 8.08
C GLY A 143 -18.84 9.10 8.20
N THR A 144 -18.23 7.98 7.82
CA THR A 144 -18.84 6.66 7.84
C THR A 144 -17.84 5.65 8.39
N PHE A 145 -18.30 4.77 9.27
CA PHE A 145 -17.54 3.60 9.71
C PHE A 145 -17.54 2.57 8.58
N ILE A 146 -16.36 2.04 8.28
CA ILE A 146 -16.17 1.04 7.23
C ILE A 146 -15.48 -0.20 7.79
N TYR A 147 -15.75 -1.32 7.16
CA TYR A 147 -15.08 -2.59 7.43
C TYR A 147 -15.05 -3.43 6.17
N GLY A 148 -14.14 -4.37 6.11
CA GLY A 148 -14.03 -5.20 4.91
C GLY A 148 -12.86 -6.16 4.94
N VAL A 149 -12.54 -6.66 3.75
CA VAL A 149 -11.42 -7.53 3.47
C VAL A 149 -10.44 -6.85 2.52
N ALA A 150 -9.17 -7.21 2.60
CA ALA A 150 -8.11 -6.58 1.81
C ALA A 150 -7.17 -7.63 1.24
N PRO A 151 -7.54 -8.31 0.12
CA PRO A 151 -6.60 -9.15 -0.59
C PRO A 151 -5.39 -8.36 -1.06
N SER A 152 -4.21 -8.97 -0.99
CA SER A 152 -2.96 -8.30 -1.33
C SER A 152 -1.92 -9.25 -1.91
N VAL A 153 -1.03 -8.66 -2.71
CA VAL A 153 0.20 -9.28 -3.21
C VAL A 153 1.36 -8.35 -2.86
N ALA A 154 2.40 -8.88 -2.26
CA ALA A 154 3.55 -8.10 -1.85
C ALA A 154 4.86 -8.75 -2.28
N SER A 155 5.84 -7.91 -2.64
CA SER A 155 7.21 -8.33 -2.90
C SER A 155 8.14 -7.68 -1.91
N GLU A 156 9.08 -8.44 -1.35
CA GLU A 156 10.14 -7.97 -0.48
C GLU A 156 11.49 -8.17 -1.15
N PHE A 157 12.28 -7.11 -1.23
CA PHE A 157 13.62 -7.09 -1.80
C PHE A 157 14.61 -6.78 -0.68
N PHE A 158 15.32 -7.78 -0.18
CA PHE A 158 16.30 -7.60 0.90
C PHE A 158 17.55 -6.89 0.37
N ILE A 159 17.78 -5.66 0.81
CA ILE A 159 18.96 -4.85 0.50
C ILE A 159 20.05 -4.97 1.59
N ALA A 160 19.66 -5.39 2.78
CA ALA A 160 20.55 -5.69 3.90
C ALA A 160 19.95 -6.82 4.74
N ARG A 161 20.70 -7.30 5.75
CA ARG A 161 20.24 -8.40 6.62
C ARG A 161 18.94 -8.09 7.35
N THR A 162 18.73 -6.84 7.71
CA THR A 162 17.57 -6.37 8.49
C THR A 162 16.64 -5.46 7.71
N VAL A 163 16.98 -5.09 6.46
CA VAL A 163 16.23 -4.09 5.69
C VAL A 163 15.78 -4.67 4.37
N ALA A 164 14.50 -4.56 4.11
CA ALA A 164 13.88 -4.91 2.83
C ALA A 164 13.13 -3.71 2.25
N LEU A 165 13.22 -3.52 0.93
CA LEU A 165 12.28 -2.71 0.17
C LEU A 165 11.02 -3.53 -0.06
N THR A 166 9.86 -2.91 0.05
CA THR A 166 8.57 -3.55 -0.17
C THR A 166 7.80 -2.88 -1.29
N LEU A 167 7.21 -3.69 -2.14
CA LEU A 167 6.19 -3.27 -3.10
C LEU A 167 4.94 -4.11 -2.83
N GLU A 168 3.80 -3.46 -2.70
CA GLU A 168 2.54 -4.13 -2.40
C GLU A 168 1.41 -3.56 -3.28
N ALA A 169 0.60 -4.47 -3.81
CA ALA A 169 -0.69 -4.17 -4.40
C ALA A 169 -1.77 -4.72 -3.45
N ARG A 170 -2.58 -3.84 -2.88
CA ARG A 170 -3.69 -4.18 -1.98
C ARG A 170 -4.99 -3.68 -2.56
N MET A 171 -6.03 -4.49 -2.48
CA MET A 171 -7.35 -4.17 -2.99
C MET A 171 -8.40 -4.23 -1.86
N PRO A 172 -8.54 -3.17 -1.04
CA PRO A 172 -9.57 -3.13 -0.03
C PRO A 172 -10.96 -3.25 -0.65
N VAL A 173 -11.75 -4.17 -0.14
CA VAL A 173 -13.17 -4.35 -0.47
C VAL A 173 -13.98 -3.95 0.75
N SER A 174 -14.54 -2.74 0.71
CA SER A 174 -15.32 -2.18 1.81
C SER A 174 -16.78 -2.58 1.71
N ILE A 175 -17.33 -3.20 2.76
CA ILE A 175 -18.71 -3.67 2.77
C ILE A 175 -19.69 -2.53 3.07
N SER A 176 -19.27 -1.52 3.83
CA SER A 176 -20.12 -0.41 4.31
C SER A 176 -19.72 0.96 3.79
N SER A 177 -18.75 1.05 2.88
CA SER A 177 -18.35 2.33 2.28
C SER A 177 -19.48 2.92 1.43
N LYS A 178 -19.67 4.23 1.57
CA LYS A 178 -20.53 5.02 0.68
C LYS A 178 -19.75 5.65 -0.48
N ALA A 179 -18.43 5.61 -0.40
CA ALA A 179 -17.55 6.20 -1.39
C ALA A 179 -17.25 5.22 -2.53
N GLU A 180 -16.55 4.17 -2.22
CA GLU A 180 -16.16 3.12 -3.17
C GLU A 180 -16.09 1.77 -2.47
N ILE A 181 -16.67 0.75 -3.12
CA ILE A 181 -16.67 -0.61 -2.59
C ILE A 181 -15.31 -1.28 -2.82
N LEU A 182 -14.65 -0.98 -3.93
CA LEU A 182 -13.42 -1.64 -4.37
C LEU A 182 -12.42 -0.62 -4.88
N LYS A 183 -11.19 -0.69 -4.35
CA LYS A 183 -10.11 0.23 -4.70
C LYS A 183 -8.75 -0.50 -4.75
N LEU A 184 -7.93 -0.18 -5.74
CA LEU A 184 -6.57 -0.69 -5.83
C LEU A 184 -5.59 0.33 -5.25
N HIS A 185 -4.83 -0.07 -4.23
CA HIS A 185 -3.74 0.70 -3.65
C HIS A 185 -2.40 0.07 -4.02
N LEU A 186 -1.54 0.84 -4.65
CA LEU A 186 -0.14 0.48 -4.86
C LEU A 186 0.69 1.13 -3.77
N LYS A 187 1.54 0.36 -3.10
CA LYS A 187 2.37 0.82 -2.00
C LYS A 187 3.82 0.47 -2.24
N ALA A 188 4.68 1.37 -1.82
CA ALA A 188 6.12 1.14 -1.82
C ALA A 188 6.71 1.63 -0.50
N GLY A 189 7.67 0.91 0.04
CA GLY A 189 8.24 1.30 1.33
C GLY A 189 9.42 0.47 1.77
N ILE A 190 9.69 0.57 3.05
CA ILE A 190 10.81 -0.09 3.72
C ILE A 190 10.26 -0.90 4.89
N LYS A 191 10.80 -2.10 5.05
CA LYS A 191 10.56 -2.97 6.18
C LYS A 191 11.88 -3.24 6.90
N VAL A 192 11.88 -3.07 8.21
CA VAL A 192 13.03 -3.34 9.08
C VAL A 192 12.72 -4.55 9.94
N ASN A 193 13.57 -5.56 9.88
CA ASN A 193 13.49 -6.77 10.68
C ASN A 193 14.29 -6.59 11.99
N ILE A 194 13.69 -6.98 13.09
CA ILE A 194 14.21 -6.81 14.45
C ILE A 194 14.44 -8.19 15.10
#